data_79180d7fac0daeae137d3dde48222de1
#
_entry.id   79180d7fac0daeae137d3dde48222de1
#
_cell.length_a   1.000
_cell.length_b   1.000
_cell.length_c   1.000
_cell.angle_alpha   90.00
_cell.angle_beta   90.00
_cell.angle_gamma   90.00
#
_symmetry.space_group_name_H-M   'P 1'
#
loop_
_entity.id
_entity.type
_entity.pdbx_description
1 polymer ?
#
loop_
_entity_poly.entity_id
_entity_poly.type
_entity_poly.pdbx_seq_one_letter_code
_entity_poly.pdbx_strand_id
1 'polypeptide(L)'
;MRKYARFGREYEMIKVAKFGGSSCASAEQFRKVKDIVLSDKSRHYIVVSAPGKRASGDTKVTDLLYRLQDAVADEKKFQETLQTIKDRYQEIIDGLGLDFSPAADFDRIEQDLKAGADRDYAASRGEFLNAKLMAAYLGFSFIDSASCFVFKEDRSCDYQKTEEGIRAALKDIDYAVFPGFYGADETGKVVTFSRGGSDVTGSLLAAAEHVDLYENWTDVSGFLVADPRIVPNPEVIDYITYRELRELSYMGAGVLHEDAIFPVRREGIPIQIKNTNRPEDHGTLIVQNTLKKPRFIITGVSGKKDFCAINIEKAMMNSEIGFARKLLSVLEDNNISFEHIPSGIDTMTLVIHQEELEHCEQKILNGIQRAVNPDLIELESDIALIAVVGRGMKSSRGVAGRVFSALAHEYINIKMIDQGSSEYNIIIGVRNEDFEKAIRAIYKMFVMSAK
;
A
#
# COMPACT_ATOMS: atom_id res chain seq x y z
N MET A 1 24.78 -11.72 0.25
CA MET A 1 25.05 -12.19 1.63
C MET A 1 26.12 -11.31 2.23
N ARG A 2 25.77 -10.26 2.96
CA ARG A 2 26.69 -9.48 3.78
C ARG A 2 26.60 -10.02 5.21
N LYS A 3 27.65 -10.70 5.64
CA LYS A 3 27.86 -11.10 7.04
C LYS A 3 28.18 -9.85 7.85
N TYR A 4 27.25 -9.37 8.64
CA TYR A 4 27.57 -8.50 9.77
C TYR A 4 27.59 -9.40 11.02
N ALA A 5 28.77 -9.74 11.48
CA ALA A 5 28.95 -10.34 12.79
C ALA A 5 28.57 -9.30 13.85
N ARG A 6 27.38 -9.40 14.45
CA ARG A 6 27.12 -8.80 15.76
C ARG A 6 28.00 -9.55 16.76
N PHE A 7 28.87 -8.81 17.41
CA PHE A 7 29.87 -9.26 18.41
C PHE A 7 29.47 -10.55 19.15
N GLY A 8 30.08 -11.67 18.77
CA GLY A 8 30.22 -12.86 19.62
C GLY A 8 28.99 -13.71 19.96
N ARG A 9 27.80 -13.38 19.43
CA ARG A 9 26.59 -14.23 19.53
C ARG A 9 26.37 -15.00 18.23
N GLU A 10 25.89 -16.24 18.33
CA GLU A 10 25.37 -16.96 17.17
C GLU A 10 24.37 -16.06 16.40
N TYR A 11 24.41 -16.09 15.07
CA TYR A 11 23.56 -15.28 14.22
C TYR A 11 22.10 -15.72 14.44
N GLU A 12 21.36 -14.97 15.23
CA GLU A 12 19.94 -15.16 15.45
C GLU A 12 19.16 -14.29 14.47
N MET A 13 18.28 -14.91 13.69
CA MET A 13 17.40 -14.22 12.74
C MET A 13 16.45 -13.32 13.52
N ILE A 14 16.30 -12.07 13.10
CA ILE A 14 15.36 -11.12 13.69
C ILE A 14 14.31 -10.73 12.67
N LYS A 15 13.05 -10.73 13.09
CA LYS A 15 11.91 -10.31 12.27
C LYS A 15 11.10 -9.23 12.96
N VAL A 16 10.56 -8.33 12.14
CA VAL A 16 9.41 -7.49 12.49
C VAL A 16 8.17 -8.14 11.93
N ALA A 17 7.12 -8.30 12.73
CA ALA A 17 5.82 -8.76 12.28
C ALA A 17 4.76 -7.69 12.52
N LYS A 18 4.14 -7.17 11.45
CA LYS A 18 3.04 -6.20 11.55
C LYS A 18 1.72 -6.89 11.30
N PHE A 19 0.74 -6.62 12.16
CA PHE A 19 -0.63 -7.13 12.05
C PHE A 19 -1.62 -6.02 11.73
N GLY A 20 -2.39 -6.20 10.65
CA GLY A 20 -3.42 -5.24 10.22
C GLY A 20 -4.65 -5.22 11.12
N GLY A 21 -5.53 -4.24 10.92
CA GLY A 21 -6.72 -4.06 11.76
C GLY A 21 -7.67 -5.27 11.74
N SER A 22 -7.85 -5.95 10.62
CA SER A 22 -8.63 -7.19 10.51
C SER A 22 -8.04 -8.31 11.37
N SER A 23 -6.71 -8.37 11.48
CA SER A 23 -5.99 -9.33 12.32
C SER A 23 -6.06 -9.02 13.82
N CYS A 24 -6.55 -7.83 14.20
CA CYS A 24 -6.70 -7.38 15.59
C CYS A 24 -8.16 -7.07 15.96
N ALA A 25 -9.13 -7.54 15.17
CA ALA A 25 -10.52 -7.11 15.29
C ALA A 25 -11.30 -7.76 16.46
N SER A 26 -10.83 -8.86 17.01
CA SER A 26 -11.55 -9.64 18.05
C SER A 26 -10.59 -10.50 18.88
N ALA A 27 -11.08 -11.04 20.00
CA ALA A 27 -10.33 -11.99 20.83
C ALA A 27 -9.88 -13.23 20.05
N GLU A 28 -10.67 -13.73 19.09
CA GLU A 28 -10.28 -14.85 18.22
C GLU A 28 -9.06 -14.49 17.38
N GLN A 29 -9.06 -13.30 16.79
CA GLN A 29 -7.93 -12.81 15.98
C GLN A 29 -6.69 -12.60 16.84
N PHE A 30 -6.82 -12.08 18.06
CA PHE A 30 -5.71 -11.98 19.01
C PHE A 30 -5.07 -13.33 19.34
N ARG A 31 -5.89 -14.41 19.51
CA ARG A 31 -5.36 -15.77 19.70
C ARG A 31 -4.53 -16.21 18.49
N LYS A 32 -5.03 -16.01 17.27
CA LYS A 32 -4.28 -16.33 16.04
C LYS A 32 -2.97 -15.55 15.96
N VAL A 33 -3.00 -14.25 16.28
CA VAL A 33 -1.78 -13.41 16.35
C VAL A 33 -0.79 -14.00 17.35
N LYS A 34 -1.22 -14.34 18.56
CA LYS A 34 -0.37 -14.95 19.58
C LYS A 34 0.24 -16.26 19.11
N ASP A 35 -0.56 -17.16 18.54
CA ASP A 35 -0.09 -18.44 18.01
C ASP A 35 0.96 -18.23 16.91
N ILE A 36 0.73 -17.29 16.00
CA ILE A 36 1.68 -16.91 14.97
C ILE A 36 2.96 -16.36 15.60
N VAL A 37 2.87 -15.38 16.49
CA VAL A 37 4.06 -14.75 17.09
C VAL A 37 4.91 -15.77 17.84
N LEU A 38 4.29 -16.59 18.69
CA LEU A 38 5.00 -17.54 19.53
C LEU A 38 5.49 -18.80 18.77
N SER A 39 4.95 -19.09 17.58
CA SER A 39 5.42 -20.21 16.75
C SER A 39 6.83 -20.00 16.18
N ASP A 40 7.34 -18.76 16.19
CA ASP A 40 8.65 -18.41 15.65
C ASP A 40 9.34 -17.36 16.52
N LYS A 41 10.30 -17.78 17.30
CA LYS A 41 11.05 -16.92 18.24
C LYS A 41 11.83 -15.79 17.56
N SER A 42 12.05 -15.85 16.26
CA SER A 42 12.68 -14.76 15.50
C SER A 42 11.80 -13.52 15.33
N ARG A 43 10.50 -13.57 15.69
CA ARG A 43 9.57 -12.43 15.69
C ARG A 43 9.74 -11.59 16.95
N HIS A 44 10.78 -10.78 16.97
CA HIS A 44 11.15 -9.95 18.12
C HIS A 44 10.26 -8.74 18.29
N TYR A 45 9.89 -8.08 17.17
CA TYR A 45 9.19 -6.81 17.22
C TYR A 45 7.85 -6.90 16.49
N ILE A 46 6.80 -6.53 17.19
CA ILE A 46 5.43 -6.64 16.73
C ILE A 46 4.85 -5.25 16.56
N VAL A 47 4.22 -4.98 15.41
CA VAL A 47 3.49 -3.74 15.16
C VAL A 47 2.01 -4.07 14.96
N VAL A 48 1.12 -3.37 15.66
CA VAL A 48 -0.32 -3.61 15.54
C VAL A 48 -1.06 -2.35 15.11
N SER A 49 -2.09 -2.55 14.28
CA SER A 49 -3.08 -1.52 13.95
C SER A 49 -4.20 -1.49 15.00
N ALA A 50 -5.01 -0.43 15.01
CA ALA A 50 -6.25 -0.41 15.76
C ALA A 50 -7.18 -1.58 15.35
N PRO A 51 -8.10 -2.02 16.23
CA PRO A 51 -9.06 -3.06 15.90
C PRO A 51 -9.92 -2.68 14.69
N GLY A 52 -9.87 -3.52 13.65
CA GLY A 52 -10.62 -3.36 12.41
C GLY A 52 -12.09 -3.79 12.56
N LYS A 53 -12.76 -3.99 11.43
CA LYS A 53 -14.13 -4.52 11.40
C LYS A 53 -14.16 -6.00 11.76
N ARG A 54 -15.13 -6.42 12.60
CA ARG A 54 -15.41 -7.85 12.91
C ARG A 54 -16.19 -8.53 11.79
N ALA A 55 -17.06 -7.75 11.11
CA ALA A 55 -17.92 -8.22 10.03
C ALA A 55 -18.26 -7.08 9.06
N SER A 56 -18.91 -7.43 7.92
CA SER A 56 -19.49 -6.46 7.00
C SER A 56 -20.52 -5.58 7.74
N GLY A 57 -20.41 -4.27 7.63
CA GLY A 57 -21.28 -3.32 8.35
C GLY A 57 -20.78 -2.84 9.71
N ASP A 58 -19.75 -3.47 10.29
CA ASP A 58 -19.12 -2.98 11.51
C ASP A 58 -18.29 -1.70 11.27
N THR A 59 -18.05 -0.92 12.32
CA THR A 59 -17.26 0.31 12.27
C THR A 59 -15.86 0.04 12.83
N LYS A 60 -14.82 0.55 12.15
CA LYS A 60 -13.45 0.48 12.67
C LYS A 60 -13.31 1.35 13.92
N VAL A 61 -12.44 0.94 14.84
CA VAL A 61 -12.15 1.73 16.04
C VAL A 61 -11.60 3.12 15.68
N THR A 62 -10.76 3.23 14.66
CA THR A 62 -10.26 4.52 14.19
C THR A 62 -11.39 5.47 13.74
N ASP A 63 -12.41 4.93 13.04
CA ASP A 63 -13.58 5.73 12.63
C ASP A 63 -14.42 6.17 13.84
N LEU A 64 -14.53 5.31 14.88
CA LEU A 64 -15.19 5.67 16.13
C LEU A 64 -14.42 6.77 16.87
N LEU A 65 -13.10 6.72 16.88
CA LEU A 65 -12.25 7.74 17.51
C LEU A 65 -12.36 9.11 16.81
N TYR A 66 -12.47 9.13 15.48
CA TYR A 66 -12.77 10.37 14.76
C TYR A 66 -14.15 10.93 15.15
N ARG A 67 -15.18 10.07 15.21
CA ARG A 67 -16.52 10.48 15.68
C ARG A 67 -16.52 10.96 17.13
N LEU A 68 -15.72 10.35 17.98
CA LEU A 68 -15.54 10.77 19.36
C LEU A 68 -14.98 12.19 19.45
N GLN A 69 -13.93 12.47 18.68
CA GLN A 69 -13.32 13.79 18.62
C GLN A 69 -14.28 14.84 18.03
N ASP A 70 -15.03 14.50 16.98
CA ASP A 70 -16.04 15.39 16.38
C ASP A 70 -17.21 15.67 17.35
N ALA A 71 -17.45 14.79 18.33
CA ALA A 71 -18.53 14.89 19.30
C ALA A 71 -18.17 15.64 20.60
N VAL A 72 -16.94 16.18 20.76
CA VAL A 72 -16.48 16.82 22.01
C VAL A 72 -17.43 17.93 22.52
N ALA A 73 -18.10 18.64 21.62
CA ALA A 73 -19.07 19.68 21.97
C ALA A 73 -20.47 19.14 22.36
N ASP A 74 -20.76 17.87 22.10
CA ASP A 74 -22.04 17.18 22.43
C ASP A 74 -21.76 16.07 23.44
N GLU A 75 -21.85 16.39 24.72
CA GLU A 75 -21.50 15.46 25.80
C GLU A 75 -22.25 14.11 25.71
N LYS A 76 -23.50 14.11 25.26
CA LYS A 76 -24.28 12.86 25.14
C LYS A 76 -23.69 11.96 24.06
N LYS A 77 -23.45 12.49 22.85
CA LYS A 77 -22.86 11.73 21.74
C LYS A 77 -21.43 11.31 22.06
N PHE A 78 -20.68 12.17 22.75
CA PHE A 78 -19.32 11.87 23.18
C PHE A 78 -19.32 10.64 24.10
N GLN A 79 -20.14 10.63 25.16
CA GLN A 79 -20.21 9.51 26.10
C GLN A 79 -20.74 8.22 25.46
N GLU A 80 -21.75 8.29 24.58
CA GLU A 80 -22.26 7.14 23.83
C GLU A 80 -21.16 6.54 22.92
N THR A 81 -20.39 7.38 22.23
CA THR A 81 -19.30 6.93 21.35
C THR A 81 -18.13 6.37 22.15
N LEU A 82 -17.73 7.04 23.24
CA LEU A 82 -16.69 6.57 24.15
C LEU A 82 -17.04 5.21 24.74
N GLN A 83 -18.30 5.03 25.19
CA GLN A 83 -18.76 3.75 25.71
C GLN A 83 -18.70 2.66 24.66
N THR A 84 -19.09 2.94 23.41
CA THR A 84 -18.98 2.00 22.29
C THR A 84 -17.52 1.53 22.09
N ILE A 85 -16.55 2.44 22.21
CA ILE A 85 -15.13 2.11 22.11
C ILE A 85 -14.68 1.28 23.32
N LYS A 86 -15.07 1.67 24.53
CA LYS A 86 -14.79 0.91 25.79
C LYS A 86 -15.31 -0.52 25.66
N ASP A 87 -16.56 -0.69 25.25
CA ASP A 87 -17.20 -2.01 25.10
C ASP A 87 -16.45 -2.87 24.09
N ARG A 88 -15.94 -2.25 23.00
CA ARG A 88 -15.17 -2.96 21.99
C ARG A 88 -13.85 -3.56 22.52
N TYR A 89 -13.13 -2.83 23.36
CA TYR A 89 -11.92 -3.33 24.01
C TYR A 89 -12.25 -4.31 25.12
N GLN A 90 -13.32 -4.07 25.89
CA GLN A 90 -13.75 -4.96 26.95
C GLN A 90 -14.15 -6.34 26.40
N GLU A 91 -14.87 -6.39 25.26
CA GLU A 91 -15.20 -7.63 24.57
C GLU A 91 -13.94 -8.44 24.20
N ILE A 92 -12.87 -7.77 23.75
CA ILE A 92 -11.60 -8.45 23.45
C ILE A 92 -10.94 -8.96 24.74
N ILE A 93 -10.87 -8.14 25.79
CA ILE A 93 -10.25 -8.48 27.08
C ILE A 93 -10.96 -9.67 27.72
N ASP A 94 -12.29 -9.63 27.82
CA ASP A 94 -13.12 -10.70 28.39
C ASP A 94 -13.00 -11.99 27.58
N GLY A 95 -13.04 -11.86 26.24
CA GLY A 95 -12.87 -12.98 25.34
C GLY A 95 -11.49 -13.64 25.42
N LEU A 96 -10.45 -12.91 25.85
CA LEU A 96 -9.11 -13.46 26.09
C LEU A 96 -8.94 -13.99 27.52
N GLY A 97 -9.82 -13.63 28.45
CA GLY A 97 -9.66 -13.90 29.88
C GLY A 97 -8.42 -13.21 30.46
N LEU A 98 -8.10 -12.00 29.96
CA LEU A 98 -6.88 -11.29 30.32
C LEU A 98 -7.11 -10.36 31.51
N ASP A 99 -6.26 -10.44 32.53
CA ASP A 99 -6.23 -9.47 33.62
C ASP A 99 -5.54 -8.18 33.18
N PHE A 100 -6.30 -7.35 32.49
CA PHE A 100 -5.86 -6.07 31.95
C PHE A 100 -7.00 -5.06 32.02
N SER A 101 -6.71 -3.85 32.53
CA SER A 101 -7.68 -2.76 32.58
C SER A 101 -7.18 -1.53 31.84
N PRO A 102 -7.84 -1.10 30.77
CA PRO A 102 -7.53 0.13 30.05
C PRO A 102 -8.21 1.38 30.67
N ALA A 103 -8.82 1.29 31.86
CA ALA A 103 -9.65 2.36 32.45
C ALA A 103 -8.86 3.69 32.55
N ALA A 104 -7.66 3.66 33.11
CA ALA A 104 -6.84 4.87 33.25
C ALA A 104 -6.44 5.49 31.88
N ASP A 105 -6.25 4.65 30.87
CA ASP A 105 -5.97 5.14 29.50
C ASP A 105 -7.21 5.82 28.89
N PHE A 106 -8.40 5.25 29.09
CA PHE A 106 -9.65 5.88 28.64
C PHE A 106 -9.94 7.19 29.35
N ASP A 107 -9.71 7.26 30.67
CA ASP A 107 -9.88 8.51 31.44
C ASP A 107 -8.92 9.59 30.92
N ARG A 108 -7.70 9.22 30.59
CA ARG A 108 -6.71 10.13 29.99
C ARG A 108 -7.14 10.58 28.60
N ILE A 109 -7.61 9.67 27.74
CA ILE A 109 -8.10 9.98 26.40
C ILE A 109 -9.28 10.96 26.47
N GLU A 110 -10.23 10.73 27.36
CA GLU A 110 -11.37 11.62 27.58
C GLU A 110 -10.91 13.02 28.00
N GLN A 111 -10.00 13.10 28.98
CA GLN A 111 -9.44 14.38 29.46
C GLN A 111 -8.72 15.13 28.35
N ASP A 112 -7.83 14.47 27.60
CA ASP A 112 -7.04 15.08 26.56
C ASP A 112 -7.92 15.58 25.40
N LEU A 113 -8.94 14.82 24.98
CA LEU A 113 -9.90 15.23 23.95
C LEU A 113 -10.74 16.44 24.40
N LYS A 114 -11.23 16.44 25.63
CA LYS A 114 -11.96 17.58 26.20
C LYS A 114 -11.07 18.80 26.40
N ALA A 115 -9.77 18.62 26.58
CA ALA A 115 -8.78 19.67 26.63
C ALA A 115 -8.37 20.22 25.23
N GLY A 116 -8.90 19.65 24.14
CA GLY A 116 -8.69 20.13 22.77
C GLY A 116 -7.61 19.37 21.98
N ALA A 117 -7.30 18.13 22.36
CA ALA A 117 -6.44 17.26 21.55
C ALA A 117 -7.02 17.08 20.14
N ASP A 118 -6.13 17.06 19.13
CA ASP A 118 -6.52 17.07 17.71
C ASP A 118 -6.89 15.68 17.17
N ARG A 119 -7.20 15.65 15.85
CA ARG A 119 -7.58 14.41 15.14
C ARG A 119 -6.48 13.37 15.12
N ASP A 120 -5.21 13.78 15.06
CA ASP A 120 -4.08 12.86 15.04
C ASP A 120 -3.96 12.13 16.38
N TYR A 121 -4.10 12.88 17.47
CA TYR A 121 -4.15 12.30 18.81
C TYR A 121 -5.33 11.30 18.92
N ALA A 122 -6.54 11.72 18.57
CA ALA A 122 -7.72 10.87 18.64
C ALA A 122 -7.51 9.56 17.88
N ALA A 123 -7.12 9.65 16.59
CA ALA A 123 -6.91 8.49 15.74
C ALA A 123 -5.86 7.52 16.30
N SER A 124 -4.73 8.04 16.80
CA SER A 124 -3.64 7.22 17.33
C SER A 124 -4.00 6.38 18.53
N ARG A 125 -5.04 6.76 19.29
CA ARG A 125 -5.42 6.04 20.53
C ARG A 125 -5.92 4.64 20.27
N GLY A 126 -6.42 4.35 19.07
CA GLY A 126 -6.80 2.99 18.69
C GLY A 126 -5.60 2.03 18.64
N GLU A 127 -4.54 2.42 17.98
CA GLU A 127 -3.29 1.65 17.94
C GLU A 127 -2.60 1.60 19.29
N PHE A 128 -2.60 2.72 20.04
CA PHE A 128 -2.03 2.79 21.38
C PHE A 128 -2.66 1.77 22.34
N LEU A 129 -3.98 1.78 22.48
CA LEU A 129 -4.72 0.84 23.35
C LEU A 129 -4.52 -0.60 22.88
N ASN A 130 -4.55 -0.82 21.57
CA ASN A 130 -4.40 -2.15 20.98
C ASN A 130 -3.01 -2.74 21.22
N ALA A 131 -1.96 -1.92 21.09
CA ALA A 131 -0.59 -2.34 21.35
C ALA A 131 -0.33 -2.65 22.83
N LYS A 132 -0.89 -1.85 23.76
CA LYS A 132 -0.83 -2.15 25.19
C LYS A 132 -1.49 -3.49 25.52
N LEU A 133 -2.69 -3.71 24.95
CA LEU A 133 -3.43 -4.96 25.14
C LEU A 133 -2.67 -6.16 24.55
N MET A 134 -2.12 -6.01 23.33
CA MET A 134 -1.33 -7.07 22.69
C MET A 134 -0.03 -7.36 23.46
N ALA A 135 0.66 -6.33 23.95
CA ALA A 135 1.86 -6.48 24.76
C ALA A 135 1.57 -7.27 26.04
N ALA A 136 0.51 -6.91 26.76
CA ALA A 136 0.07 -7.65 27.95
C ALA A 136 -0.29 -9.11 27.62
N TYR A 137 -0.98 -9.35 26.50
CA TYR A 137 -1.39 -10.70 26.09
C TYR A 137 -0.21 -11.59 25.64
N LEU A 138 0.82 -11.00 25.01
CA LEU A 138 2.04 -11.71 24.60
C LEU A 138 3.07 -11.86 25.73
N GLY A 139 3.02 -10.99 26.75
CA GLY A 139 4.05 -10.85 27.77
C GLY A 139 5.30 -10.11 27.24
N PHE A 140 5.13 -9.25 26.24
CA PHE A 140 6.20 -8.44 25.62
C PHE A 140 6.19 -7.02 26.18
N SER A 141 7.30 -6.30 26.01
CA SER A 141 7.39 -4.89 26.38
C SER A 141 6.53 -4.02 25.47
N PHE A 142 5.76 -3.09 26.04
CA PHE A 142 5.08 -2.04 25.25
C PHE A 142 6.02 -0.86 25.05
N ILE A 143 6.16 -0.38 23.81
CA ILE A 143 6.90 0.85 23.48
C ILE A 143 5.97 1.77 22.71
N ASP A 144 5.70 2.95 23.29
CA ASP A 144 4.88 3.95 22.60
C ASP A 144 5.62 4.55 21.42
N SER A 145 5.03 4.47 20.23
CA SER A 145 5.62 5.01 19.00
C SER A 145 5.86 6.53 19.05
N ALA A 146 5.09 7.27 19.85
CA ALA A 146 5.33 8.69 20.07
C ALA A 146 6.69 8.98 20.75
N SER A 147 7.30 8.00 21.43
CA SER A 147 8.60 8.17 22.08
C SER A 147 9.80 7.96 21.14
N CYS A 148 9.61 7.41 19.96
CA CYS A 148 10.71 7.01 19.08
C CYS A 148 10.51 7.27 17.59
N PHE A 149 9.30 7.50 17.11
CA PHE A 149 9.04 7.91 15.72
C PHE A 149 8.88 9.43 15.66
N VAL A 150 9.79 10.11 14.96
CA VAL A 150 9.91 11.59 14.97
C VAL A 150 9.44 12.16 13.65
N PHE A 151 8.59 13.19 13.74
CA PHE A 151 8.09 13.94 12.60
C PHE A 151 8.69 15.36 12.58
N LYS A 152 8.90 15.88 11.37
CA LYS A 152 9.31 17.26 11.14
C LYS A 152 8.09 18.19 11.12
N GLU A 153 8.32 19.51 11.07
CA GLU A 153 7.26 20.53 10.97
C GLU A 153 6.36 20.35 9.73
N ASP A 154 6.94 19.90 8.61
CA ASP A 154 6.22 19.61 7.37
C ASP A 154 5.43 18.28 7.41
N ARG A 155 5.37 17.64 8.58
CA ARG A 155 4.74 16.34 8.83
C ARG A 155 5.39 15.16 8.11
N SER A 156 6.56 15.34 7.52
CA SER A 156 7.36 14.22 7.02
C SER A 156 8.09 13.52 8.17
N CYS A 157 8.31 12.19 8.04
CA CYS A 157 9.07 11.45 9.05
C CYS A 157 10.56 11.81 8.98
N ASP A 158 11.16 12.11 10.12
CA ASP A 158 12.61 12.25 10.25
C ASP A 158 13.23 10.84 10.41
N TYR A 159 13.68 10.27 9.32
CA TYR A 159 14.22 8.91 9.30
C TYR A 159 15.42 8.72 10.23
N GLN A 160 16.32 9.71 10.34
CA GLN A 160 17.50 9.59 11.16
C GLN A 160 17.15 9.62 12.65
N LYS A 161 16.38 10.62 13.09
CA LYS A 161 15.95 10.70 14.50
C LYS A 161 15.06 9.53 14.90
N THR A 162 14.21 9.04 13.99
CA THR A 162 13.41 7.84 14.21
C THR A 162 14.28 6.59 14.39
N GLU A 163 15.31 6.40 13.56
CA GLU A 163 16.25 5.29 13.70
C GLU A 163 16.98 5.33 15.04
N GLU A 164 17.50 6.50 15.42
CA GLU A 164 18.16 6.73 16.71
C GLU A 164 17.21 6.47 17.90
N GLY A 165 15.97 6.97 17.81
CA GLY A 165 14.92 6.79 18.82
C GLY A 165 14.53 5.33 19.01
N ILE A 166 14.32 4.59 17.92
CA ILE A 166 13.99 3.15 17.95
C ILE A 166 15.13 2.36 18.62
N ARG A 167 16.39 2.58 18.19
CA ARG A 167 17.54 1.88 18.78
C ARG A 167 17.72 2.19 20.25
N ALA A 168 17.48 3.43 20.65
CA ALA A 168 17.53 3.80 22.08
C ALA A 168 16.44 3.11 22.89
N ALA A 169 15.21 3.05 22.35
CA ALA A 169 14.08 2.40 23.01
C ALA A 169 14.23 0.88 23.13
N LEU A 170 14.94 0.23 22.19
CA LEU A 170 15.13 -1.22 22.15
C LEU A 170 16.43 -1.70 22.81
N LYS A 171 17.25 -0.81 23.37
CA LYS A 171 18.63 -1.12 23.82
C LYS A 171 18.74 -2.37 24.71
N ASP A 172 17.79 -2.58 25.61
CA ASP A 172 17.79 -3.69 26.58
C ASP A 172 16.50 -4.53 26.49
N ILE A 173 15.84 -4.52 25.32
CA ILE A 173 14.53 -5.15 25.08
C ILE A 173 14.65 -6.13 23.92
N ASP A 174 14.45 -7.41 24.19
CA ASP A 174 14.47 -8.45 23.16
C ASP A 174 13.14 -8.56 22.41
N TYR A 175 12.00 -8.37 23.09
CA TYR A 175 10.67 -8.53 22.54
C TYR A 175 9.79 -7.32 22.87
N ALA A 176 9.24 -6.68 21.84
CA ALA A 176 8.43 -5.48 22.01
C ALA A 176 7.21 -5.44 21.09
N VAL A 177 6.16 -4.74 21.54
CA VAL A 177 5.00 -4.39 20.75
C VAL A 177 4.91 -2.86 20.61
N PHE A 178 4.76 -2.41 19.38
CA PHE A 178 4.62 -1.01 19.00
C PHE A 178 3.21 -0.73 18.47
N PRO A 179 2.57 0.37 18.85
CA PRO A 179 1.42 0.87 18.12
C PRO A 179 1.87 1.36 16.74
N GLY A 180 1.17 0.96 15.70
CA GLY A 180 1.41 1.47 14.35
C GLY A 180 0.86 2.88 14.14
N PHE A 181 1.02 3.45 12.94
CA PHE A 181 0.31 4.60 12.41
C PHE A 181 0.76 5.98 12.88
N TYR A 182 1.43 6.17 13.98
CA TYR A 182 1.79 7.48 14.51
C TYR A 182 3.18 7.55 15.14
N GLY A 183 3.62 8.77 15.40
CA GLY A 183 4.76 9.16 16.19
C GLY A 183 4.49 10.52 16.84
N ALA A 184 5.51 11.31 17.08
CA ALA A 184 5.37 12.66 17.58
C ALA A 184 6.32 13.62 16.87
N ASP A 185 5.99 14.92 16.87
CA ASP A 185 6.93 15.97 16.49
C ASP A 185 7.90 16.30 17.64
N GLU A 186 8.83 17.22 17.42
CA GLU A 186 9.84 17.62 18.40
C GLU A 186 9.24 18.26 19.67
N THR A 187 7.99 18.72 19.62
CA THR A 187 7.25 19.26 20.79
C THR A 187 6.57 18.18 21.61
N GLY A 188 6.57 16.94 21.12
CA GLY A 188 5.87 15.82 21.72
C GLY A 188 4.39 15.72 21.29
N LYS A 189 3.96 16.54 20.33
CA LYS A 189 2.62 16.48 19.78
C LYS A 189 2.52 15.26 18.85
N VAL A 190 1.46 14.47 19.01
CA VAL A 190 1.19 13.29 18.19
C VAL A 190 0.94 13.69 16.73
N VAL A 191 1.57 12.99 15.81
CA VAL A 191 1.40 13.14 14.36
C VAL A 191 1.18 11.76 13.74
N THR A 192 0.16 11.64 12.87
CA THR A 192 -0.14 10.39 12.16
C THR A 192 0.47 10.36 10.76
N PHE A 193 0.83 9.16 10.28
CA PHE A 193 1.17 8.96 8.87
C PHE A 193 -0.07 9.12 7.99
N SER A 194 0.09 9.68 6.80
CA SER A 194 -1.03 10.02 5.91
C SER A 194 -1.75 8.80 5.35
N ARG A 195 -1.03 7.72 5.02
CA ARG A 195 -1.57 6.46 4.46
C ARG A 195 -0.73 5.26 4.86
N GLY A 196 -1.37 4.10 5.00
CA GLY A 196 -0.66 2.85 5.30
C GLY A 196 0.17 2.89 6.59
N GLY A 197 -0.19 3.73 7.56
CA GLY A 197 0.68 4.15 8.65
C GLY A 197 1.27 3.03 9.48
N SER A 198 0.50 1.98 9.78
CA SER A 198 1.06 0.83 10.51
C SER A 198 2.06 0.03 9.67
N ASP A 199 1.90 0.01 8.33
CA ASP A 199 2.86 -0.61 7.41
C ASP A 199 4.16 0.20 7.37
N VAL A 200 4.04 1.55 7.37
CA VAL A 200 5.20 2.46 7.46
C VAL A 200 5.92 2.28 8.78
N THR A 201 5.21 2.22 9.91
CA THR A 201 5.80 1.96 11.23
C THR A 201 6.61 0.65 11.24
N GLY A 202 6.02 -0.44 10.73
CA GLY A 202 6.71 -1.74 10.63
C GLY A 202 7.94 -1.70 9.74
N SER A 203 7.85 -0.98 8.63
CA SER A 203 8.96 -0.81 7.68
C SER A 203 10.12 0.01 8.27
N LEU A 204 9.82 1.11 8.97
CA LEU A 204 10.81 1.94 9.65
C LEU A 204 11.51 1.18 10.78
N LEU A 205 10.72 0.45 11.59
CA LEU A 205 11.26 -0.39 12.66
C LEU A 205 12.18 -1.49 12.10
N ALA A 206 11.75 -2.15 11.01
CA ALA A 206 12.54 -3.15 10.33
C ALA A 206 13.87 -2.59 9.77
N ALA A 207 13.81 -1.39 9.18
CA ALA A 207 14.98 -0.71 8.65
C ALA A 207 15.93 -0.27 9.76
N ALA A 208 15.42 0.33 10.85
CA ALA A 208 16.24 0.79 12.00
C ALA A 208 17.00 -0.35 12.67
N GLU A 209 16.38 -1.51 12.85
CA GLU A 209 16.99 -2.68 13.47
C GLU A 209 17.71 -3.61 12.48
N HIS A 210 17.77 -3.26 11.19
CA HIS A 210 18.38 -4.07 10.13
C HIS A 210 17.95 -5.54 10.19
N VAL A 211 16.64 -5.78 10.34
CA VAL A 211 16.09 -7.12 10.48
C VAL A 211 16.26 -7.96 9.22
N ASP A 212 16.17 -9.27 9.34
CA ASP A 212 16.33 -10.20 8.22
C ASP A 212 15.08 -10.29 7.35
N LEU A 213 13.90 -10.02 7.93
CA LEU A 213 12.62 -10.13 7.27
C LEU A 213 11.59 -9.20 7.93
N TYR A 214 10.84 -8.48 7.11
CA TYR A 214 9.62 -7.79 7.53
C TYR A 214 8.40 -8.60 7.09
N GLU A 215 7.64 -9.14 8.05
CA GLU A 215 6.39 -9.85 7.80
C GLU A 215 5.19 -8.89 7.92
N ASN A 216 4.37 -8.79 6.88
CA ASN A 216 3.12 -8.05 6.90
C ASN A 216 1.95 -9.04 6.89
N TRP A 217 1.30 -9.19 8.04
CA TRP A 217 0.18 -10.07 8.28
C TRP A 217 -1.14 -9.35 8.06
N THR A 218 -1.96 -9.88 7.15
CA THR A 218 -3.23 -9.30 6.70
C THR A 218 -4.28 -10.42 6.52
N ASP A 219 -5.38 -10.15 5.85
CA ASP A 219 -6.46 -11.10 5.55
C ASP A 219 -6.35 -11.76 4.17
N VAL A 220 -5.29 -11.47 3.42
CA VAL A 220 -5.02 -12.10 2.12
C VAL A 220 -3.72 -12.89 2.12
N SER A 221 -3.68 -13.99 1.35
CA SER A 221 -2.53 -14.90 1.30
C SER A 221 -1.43 -14.45 0.32
N GLY A 222 -1.21 -13.16 0.18
CA GLY A 222 -0.20 -12.58 -0.70
C GLY A 222 -0.79 -11.83 -1.88
N PHE A 223 0.07 -11.44 -2.83
CA PHE A 223 -0.34 -10.81 -4.09
C PHE A 223 -0.86 -11.86 -5.06
N LEU A 224 -1.91 -11.52 -5.77
CA LEU A 224 -2.53 -12.38 -6.78
C LEU A 224 -2.09 -11.95 -8.18
N VAL A 225 -1.98 -12.91 -9.09
CA VAL A 225 -1.63 -12.66 -10.50
C VAL A 225 -2.64 -11.77 -11.21
N ALA A 226 -3.90 -11.80 -10.76
CA ALA A 226 -4.98 -10.92 -11.25
C ALA A 226 -5.97 -10.60 -10.12
N ASP A 227 -6.82 -9.60 -10.32
CA ASP A 227 -7.87 -9.24 -9.37
C ASP A 227 -8.89 -10.38 -9.20
N PRO A 228 -9.13 -10.90 -7.97
CA PRO A 228 -10.06 -12.00 -7.71
C PRO A 228 -11.52 -11.66 -8.03
N ARG A 229 -11.86 -10.36 -8.14
CA ARG A 229 -13.19 -9.91 -8.58
C ARG A 229 -13.39 -10.12 -10.08
N ILE A 230 -12.29 -10.17 -10.86
CA ILE A 230 -12.30 -10.35 -12.32
C ILE A 230 -12.03 -11.81 -12.69
N VAL A 231 -11.02 -12.41 -12.07
CA VAL A 231 -10.60 -13.79 -12.33
C VAL A 231 -10.90 -14.63 -11.08
N PRO A 232 -11.80 -15.60 -11.14
CA PRO A 232 -12.07 -16.46 -9.99
C PRO A 232 -10.84 -17.30 -9.58
N ASN A 233 -10.49 -17.29 -8.29
CA ASN A 233 -9.38 -18.05 -7.72
C ASN A 233 -8.05 -17.88 -8.49
N PRO A 234 -7.54 -16.67 -8.64
CA PRO A 234 -6.30 -16.45 -9.36
C PRO A 234 -5.11 -17.04 -8.58
N GLU A 235 -4.04 -17.37 -9.29
CA GLU A 235 -2.80 -17.85 -8.66
C GLU A 235 -2.15 -16.80 -7.76
N VAL A 236 -1.50 -17.26 -6.70
CA VAL A 236 -0.70 -16.41 -5.81
C VAL A 236 0.69 -16.22 -6.44
N ILE A 237 1.23 -15.01 -6.30
CA ILE A 237 2.60 -14.68 -6.70
C ILE A 237 3.55 -15.07 -5.57
N ASP A 238 4.36 -16.12 -5.75
CA ASP A 238 5.29 -16.57 -4.71
C ASP A 238 6.40 -15.54 -4.44
N TYR A 239 6.98 -14.96 -5.52
CA TYR A 239 8.09 -14.02 -5.47
C TYR A 239 7.87 -12.86 -6.42
N ILE A 240 8.03 -11.65 -5.90
CA ILE A 240 7.93 -10.42 -6.69
C ILE A 240 9.10 -9.50 -6.34
N THR A 241 9.64 -8.78 -7.32
CA THR A 241 10.61 -7.72 -7.04
C THR A 241 9.91 -6.43 -6.69
N TYR A 242 10.58 -5.55 -5.93
CA TYR A 242 10.04 -4.21 -5.64
C TYR A 242 9.64 -3.44 -6.90
N ARG A 243 10.36 -3.66 -8.01
CA ARG A 243 10.05 -3.03 -9.28
C ARG A 243 8.73 -3.54 -9.87
N GLU A 244 8.56 -4.87 -9.94
CA GLU A 244 7.31 -5.48 -10.43
C GLU A 244 6.11 -5.11 -9.55
N LEU A 245 6.33 -5.10 -8.22
CA LEU A 245 5.31 -4.68 -7.26
C LEU A 245 4.83 -3.25 -7.53
N ARG A 246 5.77 -2.33 -7.77
CA ARG A 246 5.45 -0.93 -8.06
C ARG A 246 4.59 -0.80 -9.32
N GLU A 247 4.94 -1.50 -10.39
CA GLU A 247 4.16 -1.51 -11.64
C GLU A 247 2.73 -2.03 -11.43
N LEU A 248 2.57 -3.14 -10.68
CA LEU A 248 1.26 -3.70 -10.39
C LEU A 248 0.43 -2.81 -9.45
N SER A 249 1.05 -2.27 -8.40
CA SER A 249 0.37 -1.44 -7.40
C SER A 249 -0.10 -0.12 -8.01
N TYR A 250 0.70 0.50 -8.86
CA TYR A 250 0.34 1.73 -9.57
C TYR A 250 -0.93 1.52 -10.42
N MET A 251 -1.06 0.36 -11.05
CA MET A 251 -2.20 -0.03 -11.86
C MET A 251 -3.34 -0.70 -11.06
N GLY A 252 -3.38 -0.54 -9.73
CA GLY A 252 -4.53 -0.89 -8.89
C GLY A 252 -4.43 -2.22 -8.13
N ALA A 253 -3.35 -3.00 -8.25
CA ALA A 253 -3.13 -4.19 -7.43
C ALA A 253 -2.59 -3.81 -6.04
N GLY A 254 -3.34 -3.00 -5.28
CA GLY A 254 -2.88 -2.42 -4.00
C GLY A 254 -3.05 -3.38 -2.82
N VAL A 255 -1.94 -3.92 -2.30
CA VAL A 255 -1.88 -4.59 -0.98
C VAL A 255 -0.99 -3.78 -0.03
N LEU A 256 0.03 -3.08 -0.56
CA LEU A 256 0.94 -2.24 0.21
C LEU A 256 1.06 -0.84 -0.44
N HIS A 257 1.10 0.18 0.40
CA HIS A 257 1.37 1.55 -0.04
C HIS A 257 2.88 1.74 -0.32
N GLU A 258 3.23 2.58 -1.30
CA GLU A 258 4.63 2.80 -1.69
C GLU A 258 5.47 3.35 -0.53
N ASP A 259 4.94 4.27 0.27
CA ASP A 259 5.61 4.86 1.43
C ASP A 259 6.01 3.79 2.47
N ALA A 260 5.21 2.73 2.60
CA ALA A 260 5.51 1.61 3.50
C ALA A 260 6.66 0.73 3.00
N ILE A 261 6.97 0.78 1.71
CA ILE A 261 8.00 -0.06 1.10
C ILE A 261 9.37 0.62 1.14
N PHE A 262 9.40 1.95 1.07
CA PHE A 262 10.63 2.73 0.88
C PHE A 262 11.72 2.45 1.92
N PRO A 263 11.47 2.44 3.27
CA PRO A 263 12.51 2.21 4.26
C PRO A 263 13.20 0.85 4.11
N VAL A 264 12.42 -0.24 4.03
CA VAL A 264 12.97 -1.61 3.91
C VAL A 264 13.63 -1.86 2.55
N ARG A 265 13.11 -1.23 1.47
CA ARG A 265 13.73 -1.31 0.15
C ARG A 265 15.11 -0.67 0.13
N ARG A 266 15.29 0.47 0.79
CA ARG A 266 16.58 1.16 0.91
C ARG A 266 17.63 0.26 1.57
N GLU A 267 17.25 -0.46 2.61
CA GLU A 267 18.11 -1.38 3.34
C GLU A 267 18.20 -2.79 2.71
N GLY A 268 17.43 -3.05 1.64
CA GLY A 268 17.42 -4.35 0.96
C GLY A 268 16.76 -5.47 1.77
N ILE A 269 15.96 -5.13 2.77
CA ILE A 269 15.23 -6.07 3.62
C ILE A 269 14.05 -6.64 2.85
N PRO A 270 13.87 -7.98 2.77
CA PRO A 270 12.70 -8.57 2.13
C PRO A 270 11.43 -8.33 2.95
N ILE A 271 10.27 -8.24 2.24
CA ILE A 271 8.95 -8.20 2.87
C ILE A 271 8.22 -9.49 2.53
N GLN A 272 7.55 -10.10 3.50
CA GLN A 272 6.66 -11.24 3.27
C GLN A 272 5.22 -10.88 3.63
N ILE A 273 4.32 -10.99 2.66
CA ILE A 273 2.88 -10.82 2.88
C ILE A 273 2.31 -12.16 3.30
N LYS A 274 1.65 -12.20 4.45
CA LYS A 274 1.10 -13.43 5.06
C LYS A 274 -0.36 -13.25 5.47
N ASN A 275 -1.10 -14.35 5.49
CA ASN A 275 -2.49 -14.37 5.90
C ASN A 275 -2.62 -14.80 7.37
N THR A 276 -3.17 -13.94 8.23
CA THR A 276 -3.41 -14.26 9.64
C THR A 276 -4.42 -15.39 9.82
N ASN A 277 -5.35 -15.56 8.87
CA ASN A 277 -6.36 -16.62 8.92
C ASN A 277 -5.90 -17.95 8.29
N ARG A 278 -4.77 -17.92 7.57
CA ARG A 278 -4.13 -19.08 6.93
C ARG A 278 -2.61 -18.97 7.07
N PRO A 279 -2.07 -19.07 8.28
CA PRO A 279 -0.64 -18.84 8.54
C PRO A 279 0.26 -19.88 7.84
N GLU A 280 -0.27 -21.03 7.45
CA GLU A 280 0.41 -22.06 6.67
C GLU A 280 0.66 -21.66 5.21
N ASP A 281 -0.11 -20.72 4.64
CA ASP A 281 0.11 -20.22 3.30
C ASP A 281 1.47 -19.51 3.21
N HIS A 282 2.23 -19.80 2.15
CA HIS A 282 3.55 -19.18 1.97
C HIS A 282 3.45 -17.67 1.76
N GLY A 283 2.35 -17.20 1.17
CA GLY A 283 2.17 -15.79 0.85
C GLY A 283 3.11 -15.33 -0.27
N THR A 284 3.38 -14.03 -0.34
CA THR A 284 4.27 -13.43 -1.35
C THR A 284 5.52 -12.87 -0.70
N LEU A 285 6.71 -13.25 -1.21
CA LEU A 285 7.97 -12.66 -0.82
C LEU A 285 8.39 -11.55 -1.80
N ILE A 286 8.54 -10.33 -1.29
CA ILE A 286 8.98 -9.15 -2.03
C ILE A 286 10.48 -8.96 -1.77
N VAL A 287 11.27 -8.86 -2.83
CA VAL A 287 12.74 -8.79 -2.75
C VAL A 287 13.30 -7.71 -3.67
N GLN A 288 14.51 -7.24 -3.35
CA GLN A 288 15.25 -6.29 -4.20
C GLN A 288 15.52 -6.89 -5.58
N ASN A 289 16.12 -8.07 -5.60
CA ASN A 289 16.49 -8.82 -6.78
C ASN A 289 16.34 -10.32 -6.50
N THR A 290 16.07 -11.10 -7.53
CA THR A 290 16.02 -12.56 -7.42
C THR A 290 16.53 -13.23 -8.69
N LEU A 291 17.31 -14.31 -8.51
CA LEU A 291 17.71 -15.21 -9.59
C LEU A 291 16.70 -16.35 -9.79
N LYS A 292 15.68 -16.46 -8.94
CA LYS A 292 14.63 -17.45 -9.11
C LYS A 292 13.84 -17.15 -10.38
N LYS A 293 13.71 -18.14 -11.24
CA LYS A 293 12.85 -18.03 -12.42
C LYS A 293 11.40 -17.84 -11.96
N PRO A 294 10.65 -16.92 -12.58
CA PRO A 294 9.22 -16.79 -12.27
C PRO A 294 8.49 -18.07 -12.72
N ARG A 295 7.43 -18.42 -11.99
CA ARG A 295 6.59 -19.58 -12.33
C ARG A 295 5.91 -19.40 -13.71
N PHE A 296 5.49 -18.17 -14.00
CA PHE A 296 4.90 -17.78 -15.27
C PHE A 296 5.76 -16.71 -15.94
N ILE A 297 5.60 -16.51 -17.24
CA ILE A 297 6.31 -15.45 -18.00
C ILE A 297 5.94 -14.07 -17.46
N ILE A 298 4.64 -13.88 -17.13
CA ILE A 298 4.15 -12.67 -16.46
C ILE A 298 4.12 -12.90 -14.95
N THR A 299 4.35 -11.84 -14.19
CA THR A 299 4.20 -11.83 -12.73
C THR A 299 2.76 -11.53 -12.35
N GLY A 300 2.11 -10.59 -13.08
CA GLY A 300 0.72 -10.26 -12.85
C GLY A 300 0.13 -9.41 -13.97
N VAL A 301 -1.19 -9.29 -13.93
CA VAL A 301 -1.98 -8.39 -14.77
C VAL A 301 -2.92 -7.59 -13.88
N SER A 302 -2.87 -6.27 -14.01
CA SER A 302 -3.72 -5.32 -13.29
C SER A 302 -4.13 -4.18 -14.20
N GLY A 303 -5.06 -3.36 -13.78
CA GLY A 303 -5.47 -2.21 -14.58
C GLY A 303 -6.47 -1.32 -13.86
N LYS A 304 -6.73 -0.17 -14.46
CA LYS A 304 -7.71 0.82 -14.00
C LYS A 304 -8.57 1.25 -15.18
N LYS A 305 -9.79 1.65 -14.87
CA LYS A 305 -10.74 2.27 -15.81
C LYS A 305 -10.67 3.79 -15.73
N ASP A 306 -11.46 4.42 -16.54
CA ASP A 306 -11.81 5.83 -16.51
C ASP A 306 -10.64 6.77 -16.84
N PHE A 307 -9.95 6.44 -17.94
CA PHE A 307 -9.00 7.33 -18.60
C PHE A 307 -9.60 7.94 -19.86
N CYS A 308 -9.01 9.05 -20.27
CA CYS A 308 -9.25 9.68 -21.56
C CYS A 308 -7.92 9.88 -22.29
N ALA A 309 -7.99 9.93 -23.61
CA ALA A 309 -6.88 10.20 -24.51
C ALA A 309 -7.15 11.50 -25.26
N ILE A 310 -6.25 12.47 -25.17
CA ILE A 310 -6.25 13.66 -26.00
C ILE A 310 -5.29 13.37 -27.16
N ASN A 311 -5.84 13.10 -28.33
CA ASN A 311 -5.09 12.89 -29.56
C ASN A 311 -4.81 14.23 -30.23
N ILE A 312 -3.54 14.52 -30.49
CA ILE A 312 -3.06 15.78 -31.04
C ILE A 312 -2.34 15.45 -32.34
N GLU A 313 -2.83 15.98 -33.46
CA GLU A 313 -2.22 15.83 -34.77
C GLU A 313 -1.65 17.15 -35.26
N LYS A 314 -0.42 17.12 -35.75
CA LYS A 314 0.24 18.28 -36.33
C LYS A 314 1.26 17.85 -37.38
N ALA A 315 1.07 18.33 -38.61
CA ALA A 315 2.01 18.10 -39.68
C ALA A 315 3.41 18.62 -39.30
N MET A 316 4.45 17.82 -39.56
CA MET A 316 5.84 18.12 -39.21
C MET A 316 6.10 18.26 -37.71
N MET A 317 5.30 17.67 -36.84
CA MET A 317 5.45 17.71 -35.39
C MET A 317 6.86 17.27 -34.93
N ASN A 318 7.38 16.20 -35.54
CA ASN A 318 8.72 15.66 -35.24
C ASN A 318 9.88 16.65 -35.49
N SER A 319 9.68 17.67 -36.33
CA SER A 319 10.65 18.71 -36.62
C SER A 319 10.53 19.91 -35.67
N GLU A 320 9.47 20.00 -34.89
CA GLU A 320 9.23 21.10 -33.94
C GLU A 320 9.93 20.86 -32.60
N ILE A 321 11.06 21.52 -32.39
CA ILE A 321 11.80 21.41 -31.13
C ILE A 321 10.95 21.92 -29.97
N GLY A 322 10.82 21.08 -28.91
CA GLY A 322 10.10 21.43 -27.70
C GLY A 322 8.58 21.26 -27.79
N PHE A 323 8.05 20.59 -28.81
CA PHE A 323 6.62 20.33 -28.95
C PHE A 323 6.02 19.67 -27.69
N ALA A 324 6.59 18.53 -27.24
CA ALA A 324 6.16 17.83 -26.03
C ALA A 324 6.24 18.72 -24.78
N ARG A 325 7.32 19.52 -24.62
CA ARG A 325 7.44 20.45 -23.49
C ARG A 325 6.29 21.45 -23.43
N LYS A 326 5.90 22.01 -24.60
CA LYS A 326 4.79 22.97 -24.66
C LYS A 326 3.47 22.31 -24.23
N LEU A 327 3.22 21.07 -24.65
CA LEU A 327 2.04 20.31 -24.22
C LEU A 327 2.04 20.03 -22.72
N LEU A 328 3.18 19.55 -22.20
CA LEU A 328 3.31 19.24 -20.78
C LEU A 328 3.21 20.51 -19.91
N SER A 329 3.68 21.66 -20.39
CA SER A 329 3.50 22.93 -19.68
C SER A 329 2.01 23.30 -19.53
N VAL A 330 1.16 22.96 -20.51
CA VAL A 330 -0.29 23.18 -20.38
C VAL A 330 -0.88 22.32 -19.26
N LEU A 331 -0.43 21.08 -19.10
CA LEU A 331 -0.88 20.22 -18.00
C LEU A 331 -0.32 20.73 -16.65
N GLU A 332 0.96 21.07 -16.58
CA GLU A 332 1.63 21.61 -15.39
C GLU A 332 0.94 22.88 -14.87
N ASP A 333 0.67 23.84 -15.75
CA ASP A 333 0.00 25.11 -15.43
C ASP A 333 -1.42 24.90 -14.87
N ASN A 334 -2.01 23.73 -15.10
CA ASN A 334 -3.33 23.35 -14.61
C ASN A 334 -3.30 22.27 -13.52
N ASN A 335 -2.10 21.92 -13.03
CA ASN A 335 -1.87 20.91 -11.99
C ASN A 335 -2.49 19.54 -12.34
N ILE A 336 -2.35 19.12 -13.62
CA ILE A 336 -2.86 17.85 -14.14
C ILE A 336 -1.70 16.88 -14.34
N SER A 337 -1.85 15.68 -13.82
CA SER A 337 -0.94 14.56 -14.05
C SER A 337 -1.29 13.81 -15.34
N PHE A 338 -0.30 13.22 -15.99
CA PHE A 338 -0.52 12.32 -17.13
C PHE A 338 -0.01 10.92 -16.80
N GLU A 339 -0.58 9.91 -17.47
CA GLU A 339 -0.19 8.50 -17.28
C GLU A 339 0.78 8.03 -18.37
N HIS A 340 0.45 8.28 -19.63
CA HIS A 340 1.24 7.88 -20.80
C HIS A 340 1.20 8.93 -21.90
N ILE A 341 2.27 8.93 -22.74
CA ILE A 341 2.40 9.84 -23.88
C ILE A 341 2.90 9.06 -25.11
N PRO A 342 2.07 8.22 -25.73
CA PRO A 342 2.40 7.63 -27.01
C PRO A 342 2.63 8.70 -28.07
N SER A 343 3.72 8.58 -28.83
CA SER A 343 4.12 9.58 -29.83
C SER A 343 4.40 8.92 -31.16
N GLY A 344 3.83 9.47 -32.22
CA GLY A 344 4.11 9.16 -33.61
C GLY A 344 4.99 10.23 -34.29
N ILE A 345 5.00 10.28 -35.61
CA ILE A 345 5.72 11.29 -36.40
C ILE A 345 4.97 12.63 -36.33
N ASP A 346 3.68 12.60 -36.62
CA ASP A 346 2.81 13.78 -36.69
C ASP A 346 1.69 13.72 -35.62
N THR A 347 1.76 12.79 -34.66
CA THR A 347 0.73 12.59 -33.63
C THR A 347 1.35 12.45 -32.25
N MET A 348 0.69 12.97 -31.23
CA MET A 348 1.01 12.73 -29.81
C MET A 348 -0.30 12.58 -29.03
N THR A 349 -0.36 11.56 -28.18
CA THR A 349 -1.53 11.31 -27.34
C THR A 349 -1.16 11.54 -25.87
N LEU A 350 -1.95 12.36 -25.19
CA LEU A 350 -1.88 12.52 -23.73
C LEU A 350 -2.93 11.62 -23.10
N VAL A 351 -2.53 10.64 -22.30
CA VAL A 351 -3.44 9.78 -21.55
C VAL A 351 -3.52 10.28 -20.12
N ILE A 352 -4.73 10.62 -19.67
CA ILE A 352 -4.99 11.30 -18.40
C ILE A 352 -6.17 10.61 -17.71
N HIS A 353 -6.18 10.55 -16.37
CA HIS A 353 -7.34 10.05 -15.63
C HIS A 353 -8.53 10.99 -15.86
N GLN A 354 -9.70 10.44 -16.17
CA GLN A 354 -10.87 11.22 -16.59
C GLN A 354 -11.31 12.22 -15.51
N GLU A 355 -11.22 11.86 -14.25
CA GLU A 355 -11.53 12.72 -13.10
C GLU A 355 -10.72 14.02 -13.09
N GLU A 356 -9.45 13.98 -13.55
CA GLU A 356 -8.59 15.17 -13.62
C GLU A 356 -9.05 16.21 -14.66
N LEU A 357 -9.76 15.77 -15.69
CA LEU A 357 -10.31 16.64 -16.74
C LEU A 357 -11.75 17.08 -16.51
N GLU A 358 -12.49 16.43 -15.63
CA GLU A 358 -13.95 16.60 -15.49
C GLU A 358 -14.40 18.06 -15.36
N HIS A 359 -13.58 18.93 -14.75
CA HIS A 359 -13.93 20.34 -14.54
C HIS A 359 -13.10 21.34 -15.36
N CYS A 360 -12.15 20.86 -16.17
CA CYS A 360 -11.21 21.72 -16.88
C CYS A 360 -10.95 21.33 -18.34
N GLU A 361 -11.67 20.37 -18.88
CA GLU A 361 -11.52 19.84 -20.24
C GLU A 361 -11.36 20.95 -21.29
N GLN A 362 -12.32 21.85 -21.40
CA GLN A 362 -12.29 22.92 -22.39
C GLN A 362 -11.10 23.87 -22.20
N LYS A 363 -10.68 24.08 -20.95
CA LYS A 363 -9.52 24.92 -20.63
C LYS A 363 -8.23 24.28 -21.14
N ILE A 364 -8.09 22.96 -20.97
CA ILE A 364 -6.93 22.18 -21.42
C ILE A 364 -6.90 22.14 -22.95
N LEU A 365 -8.00 21.79 -23.63
CA LEU A 365 -8.07 21.75 -25.09
C LEU A 365 -7.72 23.11 -25.70
N ASN A 366 -8.25 24.22 -25.16
CA ASN A 366 -7.92 25.57 -25.58
C ASN A 366 -6.46 25.95 -25.27
N GLY A 367 -5.89 25.44 -24.16
CA GLY A 367 -4.50 25.61 -23.80
C GLY A 367 -3.58 24.94 -24.84
N ILE A 368 -3.86 23.69 -25.20
CA ILE A 368 -3.14 22.94 -26.22
C ILE A 368 -3.23 23.64 -27.57
N GLN A 369 -4.45 24.08 -27.98
CA GLN A 369 -4.63 24.80 -29.22
C GLN A 369 -3.76 26.05 -29.30
N ARG A 370 -3.65 26.80 -28.22
CA ARG A 370 -2.79 28.01 -28.17
C ARG A 370 -1.30 27.70 -28.12
N ALA A 371 -0.91 26.64 -27.42
CA ALA A 371 0.49 26.32 -27.18
C ALA A 371 1.20 25.75 -28.41
N VAL A 372 0.52 24.92 -29.22
CA VAL A 372 1.14 24.18 -30.31
C VAL A 372 0.42 24.34 -31.66
N ASN A 373 -0.76 24.98 -31.70
CA ASN A 373 -1.57 25.16 -32.91
C ASN A 373 -1.66 23.89 -33.77
N PRO A 374 -2.25 22.81 -33.26
CA PRO A 374 -2.34 21.54 -33.97
C PRO A 374 -3.37 21.60 -35.10
N ASP A 375 -3.25 20.68 -36.05
CA ASP A 375 -4.22 20.54 -37.15
C ASP A 375 -5.53 19.90 -36.66
N LEU A 376 -5.43 18.97 -35.69
CA LEU A 376 -6.57 18.30 -35.08
C LEU A 376 -6.31 18.03 -33.58
N ILE A 377 -7.36 18.19 -32.77
CA ILE A 377 -7.42 17.73 -31.37
C ILE A 377 -8.68 16.92 -31.21
N GLU A 378 -8.55 15.69 -30.75
CA GLU A 378 -9.67 14.81 -30.43
C GLU A 378 -9.55 14.31 -29.00
N LEU A 379 -10.66 14.30 -28.26
CA LEU A 379 -10.76 13.70 -26.95
C LEU A 379 -11.55 12.39 -27.06
N GLU A 380 -10.93 11.29 -26.67
CA GLU A 380 -11.57 9.99 -26.54
C GLU A 380 -11.64 9.59 -25.06
N SER A 381 -12.85 9.38 -24.53
CA SER A 381 -13.12 8.95 -23.15
C SER A 381 -13.34 7.44 -23.06
N ASP A 382 -13.64 6.94 -21.86
CA ASP A 382 -13.96 5.54 -21.57
C ASP A 382 -12.86 4.54 -21.95
N ILE A 383 -11.62 4.93 -21.67
CA ILE A 383 -10.43 4.07 -21.85
C ILE A 383 -10.07 3.42 -20.52
N ALA A 384 -9.77 2.13 -20.57
CA ALA A 384 -9.16 1.39 -19.49
C ALA A 384 -7.70 1.07 -19.84
N LEU A 385 -6.81 1.22 -18.89
CA LEU A 385 -5.40 0.83 -19.02
C LEU A 385 -5.16 -0.50 -18.29
N ILE A 386 -4.47 -1.42 -18.96
CA ILE A 386 -4.11 -2.74 -18.46
C ILE A 386 -2.60 -2.86 -18.51
N ALA A 387 -1.98 -3.15 -17.38
CA ALA A 387 -0.56 -3.48 -17.28
C ALA A 387 -0.35 -4.99 -17.20
N VAL A 388 0.40 -5.52 -18.14
CA VAL A 388 0.94 -6.88 -18.10
C VAL A 388 2.37 -6.76 -17.59
N VAL A 389 2.64 -7.24 -16.39
CA VAL A 389 3.91 -7.05 -15.69
C VAL A 389 4.65 -8.37 -15.51
N GLY A 390 5.96 -8.38 -15.73
CA GLY A 390 6.75 -9.55 -15.40
C GLY A 390 8.20 -9.48 -15.90
N ARG A 391 9.15 -9.77 -14.98
CA ARG A 391 10.58 -9.90 -15.32
C ARG A 391 10.88 -11.03 -16.30
N GLY A 392 10.01 -12.03 -16.38
CA GLY A 392 10.12 -13.14 -17.34
C GLY A 392 9.98 -12.70 -18.80
N MET A 393 9.34 -11.56 -19.06
CA MET A 393 9.14 -11.01 -20.40
C MET A 393 10.46 -10.65 -21.06
N LYS A 394 11.41 -10.09 -20.31
CA LYS A 394 12.74 -9.70 -20.83
C LYS A 394 13.53 -10.85 -21.44
N SER A 395 13.33 -12.08 -20.95
CA SER A 395 14.04 -13.28 -21.44
C SER A 395 13.19 -14.15 -22.36
N SER A 396 11.94 -13.77 -22.62
CA SER A 396 10.97 -14.58 -23.39
C SER A 396 10.58 -13.87 -24.66
N ARG A 397 10.81 -14.55 -25.82
CA ARG A 397 10.43 -14.00 -27.12
C ARG A 397 8.93 -14.18 -27.38
N GLY A 398 8.32 -13.24 -28.11
CA GLY A 398 6.93 -13.32 -28.56
C GLY A 398 5.89 -13.02 -27.50
N VAL A 399 6.25 -12.43 -26.34
CA VAL A 399 5.32 -12.12 -25.27
C VAL A 399 4.25 -11.12 -25.73
N ALA A 400 4.64 -10.02 -26.38
CA ALA A 400 3.71 -9.04 -26.91
C ALA A 400 2.74 -9.68 -27.93
N GLY A 401 3.26 -10.54 -28.85
CA GLY A 401 2.41 -11.27 -29.79
C GLY A 401 1.37 -12.15 -29.09
N ARG A 402 1.72 -12.83 -28.00
CA ARG A 402 0.77 -13.62 -27.20
C ARG A 402 -0.29 -12.75 -26.51
N VAL A 403 0.11 -11.59 -25.96
CA VAL A 403 -0.82 -10.63 -25.36
C VAL A 403 -1.83 -10.16 -26.40
N PHE A 404 -1.36 -9.71 -27.55
CA PHE A 404 -2.24 -9.20 -28.62
C PHE A 404 -3.12 -10.31 -29.24
N SER A 405 -2.58 -11.52 -29.37
CA SER A 405 -3.37 -12.68 -29.81
C SER A 405 -4.49 -13.00 -28.81
N ALA A 406 -4.22 -12.93 -27.50
CA ALA A 406 -5.25 -13.16 -26.47
C ALA A 406 -6.42 -12.17 -26.60
N LEU A 407 -6.12 -10.89 -26.84
CA LEU A 407 -7.12 -9.86 -27.04
C LEU A 407 -7.86 -10.01 -28.38
N ALA A 408 -7.13 -10.32 -29.45
CA ALA A 408 -7.72 -10.52 -30.78
C ALA A 408 -8.71 -11.70 -30.82
N HIS A 409 -8.40 -12.81 -30.14
CA HIS A 409 -9.31 -13.97 -30.03
C HIS A 409 -10.61 -13.65 -29.30
N GLU A 410 -10.58 -12.63 -28.45
CA GLU A 410 -11.77 -12.14 -27.74
C GLU A 410 -12.44 -10.94 -28.44
N TYR A 411 -12.00 -10.60 -29.68
CA TYR A 411 -12.52 -9.46 -30.45
C TYR A 411 -12.41 -8.12 -29.73
N ILE A 412 -11.35 -7.95 -28.94
CA ILE A 412 -11.06 -6.71 -28.20
C ILE A 412 -10.17 -5.81 -29.05
N ASN A 413 -10.65 -4.57 -29.29
CA ASN A 413 -9.87 -3.56 -29.97
C ASN A 413 -8.88 -2.88 -29.04
N ILE A 414 -7.62 -2.76 -29.47
CA ILE A 414 -6.56 -2.09 -28.75
C ILE A 414 -6.53 -0.61 -29.17
N LYS A 415 -6.63 0.30 -28.22
CA LYS A 415 -6.62 1.75 -28.39
C LYS A 415 -5.22 2.34 -28.32
N MET A 416 -4.40 1.81 -27.43
CA MET A 416 -2.99 2.21 -27.31
C MET A 416 -2.14 1.04 -26.82
N ILE A 417 -0.83 1.15 -27.10
CA ILE A 417 0.20 0.23 -26.61
C ILE A 417 1.38 1.09 -26.17
N ASP A 418 1.88 0.82 -24.96
CA ASP A 418 3.14 1.37 -24.48
C ASP A 418 4.00 0.25 -23.88
N GLN A 419 5.26 0.17 -24.32
CA GLN A 419 6.25 -0.74 -23.78
C GLN A 419 7.61 -0.05 -23.76
N GLY A 420 8.05 0.33 -22.58
CA GLY A 420 9.38 0.93 -22.41
C GLY A 420 10.52 -0.07 -22.65
N SER A 421 11.72 0.45 -22.90
CA SER A 421 12.95 -0.35 -23.14
C SER A 421 13.35 -1.24 -21.96
N SER A 422 12.72 -1.09 -20.82
CA SER A 422 12.94 -1.92 -19.63
C SER A 422 12.36 -3.34 -19.77
N GLU A 423 11.37 -3.51 -20.65
CA GLU A 423 10.66 -4.78 -20.93
C GLU A 423 10.01 -5.43 -19.68
N TYR A 424 9.75 -4.64 -18.62
CA TYR A 424 9.12 -5.13 -17.40
C TYR A 424 7.59 -5.11 -17.44
N ASN A 425 7.02 -4.24 -18.30
CA ASN A 425 5.60 -4.11 -18.49
C ASN A 425 5.23 -3.94 -19.96
N ILE A 426 3.98 -4.25 -20.30
CA ILE A 426 3.28 -3.86 -21.52
C ILE A 426 1.99 -3.22 -21.03
N ILE A 427 1.78 -1.95 -21.36
CA ILE A 427 0.56 -1.22 -21.07
C ILE A 427 -0.33 -1.22 -22.32
N ILE A 428 -1.59 -1.54 -22.13
CA ILE A 428 -2.57 -1.65 -23.21
C ILE A 428 -3.79 -0.83 -22.85
N GLY A 429 -4.18 0.07 -23.73
CA GLY A 429 -5.47 0.78 -23.66
C GLY A 429 -6.55 0.00 -24.40
N VAL A 430 -7.68 -0.21 -23.74
CA VAL A 430 -8.89 -0.80 -24.30
C VAL A 430 -10.12 0.05 -23.90
N ARG A 431 -11.32 -0.22 -24.41
CA ARG A 431 -12.52 0.40 -23.88
C ARG A 431 -12.85 -0.09 -22.48
N ASN A 432 -13.47 0.74 -21.65
CA ASN A 432 -13.90 0.37 -20.29
C ASN A 432 -14.76 -0.90 -20.27
N GLU A 433 -15.63 -1.09 -21.27
CA GLU A 433 -16.49 -2.28 -21.40
C GLU A 433 -15.70 -3.58 -21.62
N ASP A 434 -14.55 -3.51 -22.27
CA ASP A 434 -13.69 -4.66 -22.57
C ASP A 434 -12.69 -4.99 -21.45
N PHE A 435 -12.56 -4.13 -20.43
CA PHE A 435 -11.54 -4.21 -19.40
C PHE A 435 -11.41 -5.57 -18.72
N GLU A 436 -12.52 -6.05 -18.16
CA GLU A 436 -12.50 -7.32 -17.42
C GLU A 436 -12.29 -8.52 -18.34
N LYS A 437 -12.87 -8.45 -19.55
CA LYS A 437 -12.70 -9.48 -20.57
C LYS A 437 -11.25 -9.59 -21.02
N ALA A 438 -10.58 -8.46 -21.20
CA ALA A 438 -9.17 -8.38 -21.56
C ALA A 438 -8.27 -9.00 -20.47
N ILE A 439 -8.48 -8.65 -19.19
CA ILE A 439 -7.74 -9.23 -18.07
C ILE A 439 -7.92 -10.76 -18.04
N ARG A 440 -9.15 -11.26 -18.19
CA ARG A 440 -9.43 -12.71 -18.22
C ARG A 440 -8.72 -13.41 -19.39
N ALA A 441 -8.71 -12.79 -20.57
CA ALA A 441 -8.05 -13.34 -21.76
C ALA A 441 -6.53 -13.45 -21.57
N ILE A 442 -5.90 -12.40 -21.07
CA ILE A 442 -4.45 -12.36 -20.78
C ILE A 442 -4.11 -13.38 -19.69
N TYR A 443 -4.86 -13.44 -18.60
CA TYR A 443 -4.64 -14.40 -17.54
C TYR A 443 -4.71 -15.85 -18.06
N LYS A 444 -5.74 -16.18 -18.86
CA LYS A 444 -5.90 -17.50 -19.49
C LYS A 444 -4.69 -17.86 -20.36
N MET A 445 -4.22 -16.92 -21.18
CA MET A 445 -3.09 -17.13 -22.09
C MET A 445 -1.77 -17.44 -21.36
N PHE A 446 -1.49 -16.78 -20.26
CA PHE A 446 -0.18 -16.87 -19.60
C PHE A 446 -0.13 -17.78 -18.39
N VAL A 447 -1.26 -18.00 -17.74
CA VAL A 447 -1.33 -18.74 -16.47
C VAL A 447 -2.00 -20.11 -16.69
N MET A 448 -3.17 -20.15 -17.31
CA MET A 448 -3.90 -21.42 -17.49
C MET A 448 -3.30 -22.29 -18.59
N SER A 449 -2.80 -21.68 -19.67
CA SER A 449 -2.14 -22.44 -20.77
C SER A 449 -0.70 -22.87 -20.44
N ALA A 450 -0.15 -22.47 -19.29
CA ALA A 450 1.16 -22.86 -18.82
C ALA A 450 1.12 -24.02 -17.81
N LYS A 451 -0.06 -24.44 -17.38
CA LYS A 451 -0.33 -25.65 -16.60
C LYS A 451 -0.53 -26.84 -17.52
#